data_62520e8c5739db009778f4de0caf6225
#
_entry.id   62520e8c5739db009778f4de0caf6225
#
_cell.length_a   1.000
_cell.length_b   1.000
_cell.length_c   1.000
_cell.angle_alpha   90.00
_cell.angle_beta   90.00
_cell.angle_gamma   90.00
#
_symmetry.space_group_name_H-M   'P 1'
#
loop_
_entity.id
_entity.type
_entity.pdbx_description
1 polymer ?
#
loop_
_entity_poly.entity_id
_entity_poly.type
_entity_poly.pdbx_seq_one_letter_code
_entity_poly.pdbx_strand_id
1 'polypeptide(L)'
;MQFVGTFWALVPPIIAITLALITKEAYSSLFIGVVIGALFACDFAPVATIDMIVNDGIIAAIADNAGIFLFLVLLGIIVALVNLAGGSAAFGRWAEKNIHTRVGAQLATFILGILIFIDDYFNCLTVGSVMRPVTDRHQISRPKLAYLIDATAAPVCMIAPISSWAAAVSSTAEDLDTGISGIQLFIRAIPYNFYSLLTFVFIITLTLLKFDYGPMRGFEARARNTGDLSGSAGSTEENANPKGRVIDLVIPVIMLIILCTIGMLYVGGFFGADTSGCTDYAGDFIGAFGNTDAFVGLPWGGIIALVLTVIYLVARRVVGFREAMGCIPKGFQAMISPIIILTLAVSLKTTLNALGAADYVHDLMYAASEGLYNMLPAVIFLVACVLAFASGTSWGTFGILIPIVTAIFPSDSALLYIGISACCAGAVCGDHCSPISDTTIMSSAGAQVEHVNHVATQLPYAITVACLSFVCFVLAGFIQNWVVCLAIGVVLTVGTLFAIRNVEAQKARFKD
;
A
#
# COMPACT_ATOMS: atom_id res chain seq x y z
N MET A 1 -8.51 26.35 -21.52
CA MET A 1 -9.24 25.53 -20.54
C MET A 1 -9.16 26.23 -19.18
N GLN A 2 -10.29 26.58 -18.60
CA GLN A 2 -10.36 27.44 -17.40
C GLN A 2 -9.93 26.69 -16.12
N PHE A 3 -9.95 25.37 -16.10
CA PHE A 3 -9.73 24.51 -14.94
C PHE A 3 -8.37 23.84 -14.91
N VAL A 4 -7.67 23.75 -16.05
CA VAL A 4 -6.39 23.05 -16.18
C VAL A 4 -5.26 23.86 -15.53
N GLY A 5 -4.35 23.17 -14.80
CA GLY A 5 -3.22 23.81 -14.11
C GLY A 5 -3.61 24.76 -12.98
N THR A 6 -4.79 24.60 -12.39
CA THR A 6 -5.31 25.47 -11.33
C THR A 6 -5.75 24.65 -10.12
N PHE A 7 -6.12 25.35 -9.01
CA PHE A 7 -6.70 24.71 -7.82
C PHE A 7 -7.88 23.77 -8.14
N TRP A 8 -8.63 24.05 -9.21
CA TRP A 8 -9.77 23.23 -9.64
C TRP A 8 -9.37 21.80 -10.02
N ALA A 9 -8.11 21.56 -10.37
CA ALA A 9 -7.61 20.22 -10.62
C ALA A 9 -7.65 19.32 -9.38
N LEU A 10 -7.64 19.89 -8.17
CA LEU A 10 -7.72 19.13 -6.91
C LEU A 10 -9.17 18.95 -6.40
N VAL A 11 -10.15 19.61 -7.01
CA VAL A 11 -11.56 19.55 -6.56
C VAL A 11 -12.19 18.16 -6.76
N PRO A 12 -11.99 17.43 -7.88
CA PRO A 12 -12.57 16.10 -8.07
C PRO A 12 -12.18 15.09 -6.97
N PRO A 13 -10.91 14.91 -6.62
CA PRO A 13 -10.53 13.98 -5.55
C PRO A 13 -11.02 14.47 -4.17
N ILE A 14 -11.03 15.78 -3.90
CA ILE A 14 -11.56 16.32 -2.64
C ILE A 14 -13.05 15.96 -2.48
N ILE A 15 -13.83 16.08 -3.55
CA ILE A 15 -15.26 15.70 -3.54
C ILE A 15 -15.41 14.18 -3.37
N ALA A 16 -14.66 13.37 -4.13
CA ALA A 16 -14.71 11.92 -4.01
C ALA A 16 -14.40 11.46 -2.58
N ILE A 17 -13.34 12.00 -1.97
CA ILE A 17 -12.93 11.68 -0.59
C ILE A 17 -14.01 12.13 0.40
N THR A 18 -14.49 13.37 0.27
CA THR A 18 -15.51 13.92 1.18
C THR A 18 -16.79 13.08 1.13
N LEU A 19 -17.24 12.72 -0.07
CA LEU A 19 -18.41 11.87 -0.24
C LEU A 19 -18.17 10.48 0.35
N ALA A 20 -17.03 9.85 0.09
CA ALA A 20 -16.71 8.53 0.63
C ALA A 20 -16.71 8.50 2.16
N LEU A 21 -16.18 9.54 2.81
CA LEU A 21 -16.18 9.66 4.26
C LEU A 21 -17.58 9.91 4.85
N ILE A 22 -18.42 10.69 4.17
CA ILE A 22 -19.79 11.00 4.62
C ILE A 22 -20.74 9.83 4.38
N THR A 23 -20.73 9.28 3.17
CA THR A 23 -21.68 8.24 2.75
C THR A 23 -21.25 6.83 3.16
N LYS A 24 -19.96 6.65 3.44
CA LYS A 24 -19.30 5.33 3.65
C LYS A 24 -19.47 4.40 2.44
N GLU A 25 -19.60 4.98 1.25
CA GLU A 25 -19.80 4.27 0.00
C GLU A 25 -18.74 4.74 -1.00
N ALA A 26 -17.87 3.83 -1.47
CA ALA A 26 -16.70 4.15 -2.28
C ALA A 26 -17.02 4.26 -3.78
N TYR A 27 -17.87 3.38 -4.32
CA TYR A 27 -18.10 3.30 -5.76
C TYR A 27 -18.71 4.58 -6.34
N SER A 28 -19.85 5.00 -5.76
CA SER A 28 -20.53 6.23 -6.21
C SER A 28 -19.69 7.47 -5.95
N SER A 29 -18.95 7.50 -4.85
CA SER A 29 -18.09 8.63 -4.50
C SER A 29 -16.95 8.81 -5.50
N LEU A 30 -16.25 7.72 -5.85
CA LEU A 30 -15.20 7.73 -6.87
C LEU A 30 -15.78 8.05 -8.24
N PHE A 31 -16.92 7.44 -8.61
CA PHE A 31 -17.56 7.71 -9.90
C PHE A 31 -17.99 9.17 -10.06
N ILE A 32 -18.54 9.78 -9.01
CA ILE A 32 -18.85 11.22 -8.99
C ILE A 32 -17.57 12.07 -9.17
N GLY A 33 -16.48 11.68 -8.52
CA GLY A 33 -15.18 12.30 -8.72
C GLY A 33 -14.71 12.22 -10.17
N VAL A 34 -14.82 11.06 -10.81
CA VAL A 34 -14.50 10.86 -12.24
C VAL A 34 -15.35 11.77 -13.12
N VAL A 35 -16.67 11.81 -12.88
CA VAL A 35 -17.61 12.64 -13.65
C VAL A 35 -17.25 14.13 -13.52
N ILE A 36 -16.98 14.63 -12.31
CA ILE A 36 -16.61 16.03 -12.10
C ILE A 36 -15.25 16.32 -12.74
N GLY A 37 -14.27 15.42 -12.61
CA GLY A 37 -12.98 15.56 -13.27
C GLY A 37 -13.09 15.66 -14.78
N ALA A 38 -13.86 14.74 -15.39
CA ALA A 38 -14.12 14.75 -16.83
C ALA A 38 -14.87 16.00 -17.29
N LEU A 39 -15.88 16.46 -16.53
CA LEU A 39 -16.58 17.71 -16.82
C LEU A 39 -15.64 18.92 -16.86
N PHE A 40 -14.74 19.03 -15.88
CA PHE A 40 -13.78 20.12 -15.83
C PHE A 40 -12.73 20.02 -16.93
N ALA A 41 -12.22 18.80 -17.20
CA ALA A 41 -11.23 18.58 -18.25
C ALA A 41 -11.78 18.84 -19.66
N CYS A 42 -13.07 18.62 -19.88
CA CYS A 42 -13.75 18.81 -21.16
C CYS A 42 -14.53 20.13 -21.27
N ASP A 43 -14.32 21.09 -20.36
CA ASP A 43 -15.03 22.38 -20.34
C ASP A 43 -16.58 22.18 -20.47
N PHE A 44 -17.14 21.17 -19.80
CA PHE A 44 -18.57 20.80 -19.80
C PHE A 44 -19.11 20.37 -21.16
N ALA A 45 -18.27 19.96 -22.13
CA ALA A 45 -18.71 19.39 -23.41
C ALA A 45 -19.28 17.97 -23.21
N PRO A 46 -20.59 17.70 -23.46
CA PRO A 46 -21.20 16.45 -23.02
C PRO A 46 -20.61 15.19 -23.68
N VAL A 47 -20.36 15.23 -24.99
CA VAL A 47 -19.82 14.07 -25.72
C VAL A 47 -18.40 13.78 -25.29
N ALA A 48 -17.52 14.79 -25.24
CA ALA A 48 -16.15 14.65 -24.79
C ALA A 48 -16.07 14.18 -23.34
N THR A 49 -16.97 14.63 -22.48
CA THR A 49 -17.06 14.16 -21.08
C THR A 49 -17.38 12.66 -21.02
N ILE A 50 -18.35 12.19 -21.80
CA ILE A 50 -18.70 10.76 -21.84
C ILE A 50 -17.55 9.94 -22.42
N ASP A 51 -16.92 10.40 -23.50
CA ASP A 51 -15.75 9.73 -24.09
C ASP A 51 -14.60 9.63 -23.09
N MET A 52 -14.29 10.71 -22.37
CA MET A 52 -13.26 10.70 -21.32
C MET A 52 -13.60 9.73 -20.19
N ILE A 53 -14.85 9.65 -19.74
CA ILE A 53 -15.25 8.71 -18.68
C ILE A 53 -15.14 7.26 -19.16
N VAL A 54 -15.65 6.98 -20.37
CA VAL A 54 -15.78 5.59 -20.89
C VAL A 54 -14.48 5.12 -21.49
N ASN A 55 -13.94 5.82 -22.48
CA ASN A 55 -12.79 5.36 -23.26
C ASN A 55 -11.47 5.62 -22.51
N ASP A 56 -11.21 6.87 -22.16
CA ASP A 56 -9.93 7.27 -21.53
C ASP A 56 -9.87 6.90 -20.04
N GLY A 57 -11.04 6.83 -19.39
CA GLY A 57 -11.18 6.43 -18.00
C GLY A 57 -11.34 4.91 -17.85
N ILE A 58 -12.57 4.41 -17.93
CA ILE A 58 -12.91 3.02 -17.51
C ILE A 58 -12.23 1.96 -18.40
N ILE A 59 -12.33 2.10 -19.74
CA ILE A 59 -11.77 1.09 -20.66
C ILE A 59 -10.25 1.09 -20.57
N ALA A 60 -9.60 2.26 -20.60
CA ALA A 60 -8.16 2.38 -20.48
C ALA A 60 -7.69 1.85 -19.10
N ALA A 61 -8.38 2.20 -18.00
CA ALA A 61 -8.05 1.71 -16.68
C ALA A 61 -8.09 0.19 -16.57
N ILE A 62 -9.08 -0.46 -17.23
CA ILE A 62 -9.16 -1.93 -17.26
C ILE A 62 -8.02 -2.50 -18.11
N ALA A 63 -7.74 -1.93 -19.28
CA ALA A 63 -6.70 -2.41 -20.17
C ALA A 63 -5.31 -2.30 -19.55
N ASP A 64 -4.97 -1.14 -19.00
CA ASP A 64 -3.67 -0.85 -18.41
C ASP A 64 -3.42 -1.66 -17.14
N ASN A 65 -4.48 -1.99 -16.38
CA ASN A 65 -4.36 -2.76 -15.12
C ASN A 65 -4.80 -4.23 -15.28
N ALA A 66 -5.01 -4.73 -16.49
CA ALA A 66 -5.47 -6.10 -16.73
C ALA A 66 -4.58 -7.16 -16.06
N GLY A 67 -3.27 -6.95 -16.04
CA GLY A 67 -2.32 -7.84 -15.37
C GLY A 67 -2.55 -7.91 -13.85
N ILE A 68 -2.73 -6.77 -13.20
CA ILE A 68 -3.02 -6.72 -11.75
C ILE A 68 -4.40 -7.34 -11.46
N PHE A 69 -5.41 -7.06 -12.29
CA PHE A 69 -6.74 -7.68 -12.13
C PHE A 69 -6.67 -9.20 -12.24
N LEU A 70 -5.93 -9.70 -13.24
CA LEU A 70 -5.69 -11.13 -13.38
C LEU A 70 -4.98 -11.69 -12.12
N PHE A 71 -3.94 -11.02 -11.62
CA PHE A 71 -3.23 -11.47 -10.43
C PHE A 71 -4.12 -11.48 -9.18
N LEU A 72 -4.95 -10.45 -8.98
CA LEU A 72 -5.94 -10.41 -7.90
C LEU A 72 -6.87 -11.63 -7.94
N VAL A 73 -7.38 -11.96 -9.13
CA VAL A 73 -8.26 -13.12 -9.33
C VAL A 73 -7.52 -14.43 -9.05
N LEU A 74 -6.27 -14.59 -9.55
CA LEU A 74 -5.46 -15.78 -9.29
C LEU A 74 -5.22 -15.96 -7.78
N LEU A 75 -4.92 -14.87 -7.08
CA LEU A 75 -4.77 -14.90 -5.63
C LEU A 75 -6.08 -15.29 -4.94
N GLY A 76 -7.20 -14.70 -5.33
CA GLY A 76 -8.52 -15.05 -4.79
C GLY A 76 -8.84 -16.55 -4.98
N ILE A 77 -8.47 -17.13 -6.14
CA ILE A 77 -8.64 -18.56 -6.39
C ILE A 77 -7.74 -19.40 -5.48
N ILE A 78 -6.47 -19.02 -5.32
CA ILE A 78 -5.53 -19.72 -4.43
C ILE A 78 -6.01 -19.68 -2.99
N VAL A 79 -6.50 -18.53 -2.52
CA VAL A 79 -7.10 -18.39 -1.17
C VAL A 79 -8.32 -19.29 -1.02
N ALA A 80 -9.22 -19.31 -2.02
CA ALA A 80 -10.39 -20.19 -2.01
C ALA A 80 -10.01 -21.67 -1.97
N LEU A 81 -8.96 -22.09 -2.70
CA LEU A 81 -8.42 -23.44 -2.69
C LEU A 81 -7.83 -23.83 -1.33
N VAL A 82 -7.04 -22.94 -0.73
CA VAL A 82 -6.42 -23.14 0.59
C VAL A 82 -7.50 -23.27 1.68
N ASN A 83 -8.53 -22.44 1.60
CA ASN A 83 -9.67 -22.51 2.52
C ASN A 83 -10.48 -23.81 2.33
N LEU A 84 -10.77 -24.19 1.09
CA LEU A 84 -11.46 -25.44 0.75
C LEU A 84 -10.66 -26.67 1.23
N ALA A 85 -9.34 -26.63 1.09
CA ALA A 85 -8.44 -27.66 1.60
C ALA A 85 -8.39 -27.71 3.14
N GLY A 86 -8.89 -26.68 3.83
CA GLY A 86 -8.81 -26.53 5.28
C GLY A 86 -7.43 -26.10 5.77
N GLY A 87 -6.57 -25.60 4.88
CA GLY A 87 -5.22 -25.15 5.19
C GLY A 87 -5.23 -23.96 6.16
N SER A 88 -6.07 -22.95 5.88
CA SER A 88 -6.25 -21.77 6.75
C SER A 88 -6.72 -22.14 8.15
N ALA A 89 -7.71 -23.03 8.27
CA ALA A 89 -8.20 -23.51 9.56
C ALA A 89 -7.14 -24.34 10.31
N ALA A 90 -6.35 -25.14 9.60
CA ALA A 90 -5.25 -25.89 10.18
C ALA A 90 -4.12 -24.97 10.67
N PHE A 91 -3.80 -23.92 9.91
CA PHE A 91 -2.85 -22.91 10.32
C PHE A 91 -3.37 -22.10 11.53
N GLY A 92 -4.66 -21.76 11.54
CA GLY A 92 -5.31 -21.16 12.72
C GLY A 92 -5.14 -22.01 13.98
N ARG A 93 -5.38 -23.32 13.90
CA ARG A 93 -5.16 -24.26 15.02
C ARG A 93 -3.68 -24.34 15.45
N TRP A 94 -2.76 -24.31 14.49
CA TRP A 94 -1.32 -24.27 14.78
C TRP A 94 -0.92 -22.94 15.43
N ALA A 95 -1.38 -21.82 14.88
CA ALA A 95 -1.13 -20.49 15.41
C ALA A 95 -1.72 -20.33 16.82
N GLU A 96 -2.92 -20.84 17.06
CA GLU A 96 -3.56 -20.88 18.39
C GLU A 96 -2.71 -21.65 19.41
N LYS A 97 -2.02 -22.69 18.96
CA LYS A 97 -1.13 -23.48 19.81
C LYS A 97 0.23 -22.80 20.06
N ASN A 98 0.74 -22.02 19.12
CA ASN A 98 2.09 -21.44 19.17
C ASN A 98 2.08 -19.92 19.40
N ILE A 99 1.04 -19.21 18.96
CA ILE A 99 0.86 -17.78 19.18
C ILE A 99 -0.27 -17.64 20.21
N HIS A 100 0.10 -17.35 21.44
CA HIS A 100 -0.83 -17.37 22.55
C HIS A 100 -1.46 -16.02 22.87
N THR A 101 -1.03 -14.95 22.21
CA THR A 101 -1.47 -13.60 22.59
C THR A 101 -1.83 -12.76 21.34
N ARG A 102 -2.77 -11.82 21.52
CA ARG A 102 -3.10 -10.82 20.49
C ARG A 102 -1.87 -9.99 20.08
N VAL A 103 -1.00 -9.67 21.05
CA VAL A 103 0.27 -8.97 20.79
C VAL A 103 1.15 -9.82 19.89
N GLY A 104 1.26 -11.12 20.19
CA GLY A 104 2.04 -12.06 19.37
C GLY A 104 1.51 -12.14 17.93
N ALA A 105 0.18 -12.18 17.72
CA ALA A 105 -0.41 -12.22 16.40
C ALA A 105 -0.15 -10.93 15.60
N GLN A 106 -0.27 -9.76 16.23
CA GLN A 106 0.04 -8.48 15.58
C GLN A 106 1.53 -8.35 15.25
N LEU A 107 2.43 -8.73 16.17
CA LEU A 107 3.87 -8.71 15.90
C LEU A 107 4.28 -9.73 14.84
N ALA A 108 3.64 -10.91 14.81
CA ALA A 108 3.88 -11.89 13.75
C ALA A 108 3.43 -11.36 12.37
N THR A 109 2.31 -10.65 12.30
CA THR A 109 1.85 -9.97 11.08
C THR A 109 2.87 -8.92 10.64
N PHE A 110 3.33 -8.09 11.57
CA PHE A 110 4.34 -7.07 11.33
C PHE A 110 5.67 -7.66 10.82
N ILE A 111 6.16 -8.74 11.47
CA ILE A 111 7.40 -9.41 11.06
C ILE A 111 7.24 -10.01 9.67
N LEU A 112 6.10 -10.65 9.38
CA LEU A 112 5.85 -11.21 8.05
C LEU A 112 5.82 -10.12 6.99
N GLY A 113 5.19 -8.96 7.28
CA GLY A 113 5.21 -7.80 6.42
C GLY A 113 6.64 -7.31 6.12
N ILE A 114 7.50 -7.27 7.14
CA ILE A 114 8.92 -6.92 6.94
C ILE A 114 9.65 -7.96 6.07
N LEU A 115 9.37 -9.24 6.23
CA LEU A 115 10.03 -10.29 5.46
C LEU A 115 9.65 -10.27 3.97
N ILE A 116 8.48 -9.74 3.63
CA ILE A 116 8.01 -9.60 2.25
C ILE A 116 8.29 -8.16 1.76
N PHE A 117 9.54 -7.77 1.77
CA PHE A 117 10.00 -6.41 1.44
C PHE A 117 10.20 -6.14 -0.06
N ILE A 118 10.04 -7.15 -0.90
CA ILE A 118 10.46 -7.12 -2.30
C ILE A 118 9.57 -6.18 -3.13
N ASP A 119 8.26 -6.24 -2.90
CA ASP A 119 7.24 -5.44 -3.60
C ASP A 119 6.03 -5.20 -2.70
N ASP A 120 5.48 -3.99 -2.72
CA ASP A 120 4.39 -3.55 -1.85
C ASP A 120 3.04 -4.19 -2.21
N TYR A 121 2.72 -4.32 -3.50
CA TYR A 121 1.50 -5.00 -3.96
C TYR A 121 1.49 -6.47 -3.53
N PHE A 122 2.62 -7.14 -3.74
CA PHE A 122 2.80 -8.51 -3.34
C PHE A 122 2.70 -8.69 -1.82
N ASN A 123 3.27 -7.75 -1.04
CA ASN A 123 3.17 -7.71 0.40
C ASN A 123 1.70 -7.63 0.85
N CYS A 124 0.94 -6.64 0.36
CA CYS A 124 -0.45 -6.40 0.74
C CYS A 124 -1.30 -7.68 0.64
N LEU A 125 -1.21 -8.36 -0.48
CA LEU A 125 -2.05 -9.52 -0.78
C LEU A 125 -1.59 -10.78 -0.02
N THR A 126 -0.28 -10.98 0.08
CA THR A 126 0.29 -12.18 0.69
C THR A 126 0.17 -12.15 2.21
N VAL A 127 0.58 -11.06 2.87
CA VAL A 127 0.46 -10.93 4.33
C VAL A 127 -1.00 -11.05 4.76
N GLY A 128 -1.92 -10.42 4.02
CA GLY A 128 -3.35 -10.50 4.28
C GLY A 128 -3.88 -11.93 4.24
N SER A 129 -3.59 -12.65 3.16
CA SER A 129 -4.07 -14.03 2.99
C SER A 129 -3.53 -14.99 4.05
N VAL A 130 -2.27 -14.83 4.45
CA VAL A 130 -1.59 -15.67 5.44
C VAL A 130 -2.01 -15.36 6.87
N MET A 131 -2.08 -14.07 7.23
CA MET A 131 -2.27 -13.67 8.62
C MET A 131 -3.74 -13.51 9.02
N ARG A 132 -4.66 -13.37 8.06
CA ARG A 132 -6.09 -13.27 8.36
C ARG A 132 -6.61 -14.40 9.25
N PRO A 133 -6.37 -15.69 8.98
CA PRO A 133 -6.85 -16.76 9.88
C PRO A 133 -6.28 -16.65 11.28
N VAL A 134 -5.03 -16.20 11.42
CA VAL A 134 -4.37 -16.01 12.72
C VAL A 134 -5.00 -14.85 13.49
N THR A 135 -5.17 -13.71 12.83
CA THR A 135 -5.75 -12.51 13.46
C THR A 135 -7.22 -12.71 13.83
N ASP A 136 -7.99 -13.40 12.98
CA ASP A 136 -9.38 -13.74 13.24
C ASP A 136 -9.50 -14.61 14.51
N ARG A 137 -8.66 -15.63 14.66
CA ARG A 137 -8.59 -16.49 15.85
C ARG A 137 -8.29 -15.72 17.13
N HIS A 138 -7.49 -14.67 17.03
CA HIS A 138 -7.12 -13.82 18.17
C HIS A 138 -8.06 -12.62 18.34
N GLN A 139 -9.23 -12.61 17.68
CA GLN A 139 -10.22 -11.54 17.74
C GLN A 139 -9.64 -10.15 17.45
N ILE A 140 -8.68 -10.06 16.53
CA ILE A 140 -8.16 -8.82 16.00
C ILE A 140 -9.07 -8.41 14.84
N SER A 141 -9.55 -7.17 14.85
CA SER A 141 -10.45 -6.71 13.80
C SER A 141 -9.75 -6.69 12.43
N ARG A 142 -10.49 -6.94 11.36
CA ARG A 142 -9.96 -6.90 10.01
C ARG A 142 -9.47 -5.51 9.57
N PRO A 143 -10.09 -4.39 10.00
CA PRO A 143 -9.49 -3.07 9.83
C PRO A 143 -8.09 -2.95 10.46
N LYS A 144 -7.88 -3.57 11.64
CA LYS A 144 -6.55 -3.58 12.28
C LYS A 144 -5.55 -4.41 11.49
N LEU A 145 -5.97 -5.55 10.97
CA LEU A 145 -5.14 -6.36 10.06
C LEU A 145 -4.79 -5.57 8.80
N ALA A 146 -5.78 -4.93 8.15
CA ALA A 146 -5.55 -4.11 6.95
C ALA A 146 -4.54 -2.99 7.21
N TYR A 147 -4.65 -2.31 8.36
CA TYR A 147 -3.67 -1.31 8.79
C TYR A 147 -2.27 -1.90 8.94
N LEU A 148 -2.12 -3.07 9.57
CA LEU A 148 -0.80 -3.70 9.74
C LEU A 148 -0.18 -4.10 8.40
N ILE A 149 -1.00 -4.55 7.45
CA ILE A 149 -0.57 -4.89 6.09
C ILE A 149 -0.09 -3.62 5.38
N ASP A 150 -0.94 -2.63 5.27
CA ASP A 150 -0.69 -1.39 4.52
C ASP A 150 0.54 -0.64 5.10
N ALA A 151 0.59 -0.53 6.44
CA ALA A 151 1.70 0.10 7.15
C ALA A 151 3.04 -0.68 7.10
N THR A 152 3.05 -1.90 6.56
CA THR A 152 4.26 -2.71 6.32
C THR A 152 4.50 -3.04 4.84
N ALA A 153 3.67 -2.57 3.94
CA ALA A 153 3.85 -2.74 2.50
C ALA A 153 4.83 -1.68 1.93
N ALA A 154 4.32 -0.57 1.44
CA ALA A 154 5.14 0.51 0.91
C ALA A 154 6.20 1.02 1.93
N PRO A 155 5.90 1.20 3.23
CA PRO A 155 6.91 1.63 4.20
C PRO A 155 8.12 0.69 4.33
N VAL A 156 7.94 -0.63 4.18
CA VAL A 156 9.05 -1.59 4.21
C VAL A 156 9.85 -1.56 2.91
N CYS A 157 9.17 -1.57 1.76
CA CYS A 157 9.82 -1.51 0.44
C CYS A 157 10.69 -0.27 0.29
N MET A 158 10.26 0.84 0.90
CA MET A 158 10.94 2.12 0.84
C MET A 158 12.25 2.19 1.64
N ILE A 159 12.49 1.27 2.56
CA ILE A 159 13.73 1.18 3.34
C ILE A 159 14.54 -0.07 3.01
N ALA A 160 14.07 -0.88 2.07
CA ALA A 160 14.75 -2.09 1.63
C ALA A 160 15.59 -1.79 0.37
N PRO A 161 16.92 -1.94 0.43
CA PRO A 161 17.79 -1.63 -0.71
C PRO A 161 17.62 -2.60 -1.89
N ILE A 162 16.89 -3.70 -1.70
CA ILE A 162 16.56 -4.69 -2.73
C ILE A 162 15.03 -4.77 -2.82
N SER A 163 14.41 -3.75 -3.41
CA SER A 163 12.96 -3.67 -3.59
C SER A 163 12.62 -3.07 -4.95
N SER A 164 11.39 -3.25 -5.40
CA SER A 164 10.87 -2.57 -6.59
C SER A 164 11.03 -1.03 -6.47
N TRP A 165 10.89 -0.50 -5.26
CA TRP A 165 11.06 0.91 -4.97
C TRP A 165 12.51 1.39 -5.07
N ALA A 166 13.47 0.61 -4.55
CA ALA A 166 14.89 0.93 -4.69
C ALA A 166 15.29 1.09 -6.14
N ALA A 167 14.80 0.21 -7.00
CA ALA A 167 15.06 0.25 -8.42
C ALA A 167 14.36 1.41 -9.13
N ALA A 168 13.08 1.67 -8.83
CA ALA A 168 12.33 2.79 -9.42
C ALA A 168 12.93 4.16 -9.04
N VAL A 169 13.29 4.35 -7.76
CA VAL A 169 13.98 5.59 -7.33
C VAL A 169 15.35 5.70 -7.96
N SER A 170 16.08 4.57 -8.06
CA SER A 170 17.40 4.56 -8.68
C SER A 170 17.34 4.93 -10.16
N SER A 171 16.41 4.33 -10.93
CA SER A 171 16.25 4.66 -12.36
C SER A 171 15.84 6.12 -12.57
N THR A 172 14.94 6.64 -11.75
CA THR A 172 14.54 8.06 -11.82
C THR A 172 15.70 9.00 -11.51
N ALA A 173 16.66 8.59 -10.69
CA ALA A 173 17.81 9.41 -10.30
C ALA A 173 19.02 9.23 -11.22
N GLU A 174 19.14 8.15 -11.99
CA GLU A 174 20.26 7.90 -12.92
C GLU A 174 20.26 8.84 -14.13
N ASP A 175 19.10 9.28 -14.58
CA ASP A 175 18.92 10.23 -15.67
C ASP A 175 19.30 11.68 -15.29
N LEU A 176 19.67 11.92 -14.03
CA LEU A 176 19.85 13.25 -13.46
C LEU A 176 21.32 13.47 -13.12
N ASP A 177 22.14 13.94 -13.94
CA ASP A 177 23.58 14.24 -13.87
C ASP A 177 24.10 14.65 -12.45
N THR A 178 23.81 13.82 -11.44
CA THR A 178 24.19 14.04 -10.02
C THR A 178 25.62 13.59 -9.72
N GLY A 179 26.24 12.82 -10.60
CA GLY A 179 27.54 12.17 -10.37
C GLY A 179 27.54 11.08 -9.30
N ILE A 180 26.35 10.71 -8.78
CA ILE A 180 26.14 9.65 -7.77
C ILE A 180 25.12 8.67 -8.35
N SER A 181 25.38 7.36 -8.25
CA SER A 181 24.44 6.38 -8.77
C SER A 181 23.10 6.44 -8.03
N GLY A 182 22.01 6.20 -8.74
CA GLY A 182 20.66 6.25 -8.17
C GLY A 182 20.48 5.34 -6.96
N ILE A 183 21.10 4.13 -6.98
CA ILE A 183 21.05 3.21 -5.82
C ILE A 183 21.81 3.78 -4.61
N GLN A 184 22.90 4.51 -4.80
CA GLN A 184 23.60 5.16 -3.70
C GLN A 184 22.77 6.30 -3.10
N LEU A 185 22.08 7.06 -3.95
CA LEU A 185 21.12 8.09 -3.50
C LEU A 185 20.01 7.47 -2.64
N PHE A 186 19.42 6.37 -3.12
CA PHE A 186 18.38 5.67 -2.38
C PHE A 186 18.89 5.16 -1.02
N ILE A 187 20.02 4.43 -0.98
CA ILE A 187 20.58 3.88 0.26
C ILE A 187 20.89 4.99 1.27
N ARG A 188 21.46 6.12 0.82
CA ARG A 188 21.75 7.26 1.69
C ARG A 188 20.51 8.00 2.18
N ALA A 189 19.39 7.90 1.47
CA ALA A 189 18.11 8.45 1.86
C ALA A 189 17.38 7.60 2.92
N ILE A 190 17.61 6.27 2.96
CA ILE A 190 16.92 5.34 3.89
C ILE A 190 16.94 5.82 5.36
N PRO A 191 18.08 6.23 5.97
CA PRO A 191 18.11 6.63 7.37
C PRO A 191 17.26 7.85 7.70
N TYR A 192 16.95 8.68 6.71
CA TYR A 192 16.08 9.85 6.83
C TYR A 192 14.62 9.56 6.50
N ASN A 193 14.24 8.32 6.15
CA ASN A 193 12.84 8.00 5.88
C ASN A 193 12.05 7.90 7.19
N PHE A 194 11.80 9.07 7.79
CA PHE A 194 11.16 9.14 9.10
C PHE A 194 9.75 8.55 9.09
N TYR A 195 8.97 8.71 8.00
CA TYR A 195 7.63 8.15 7.98
C TYR A 195 7.62 6.63 8.10
N SER A 196 8.41 5.93 7.30
CA SER A 196 8.51 4.46 7.36
C SER A 196 9.05 3.99 8.71
N LEU A 197 10.16 4.59 9.17
CA LEU A 197 10.82 4.20 10.41
C LEU A 197 9.94 4.47 11.65
N LEU A 198 9.28 5.63 11.71
CA LEU A 198 8.38 5.97 12.82
C LEU A 198 7.07 5.19 12.77
N THR A 199 6.58 4.78 11.58
CA THR A 199 5.45 3.87 11.44
C THR A 199 5.74 2.53 12.12
N PHE A 200 6.96 2.00 12.00
CA PHE A 200 7.32 0.75 12.69
C PHE A 200 7.39 0.92 14.20
N VAL A 201 8.00 2.01 14.66
CA VAL A 201 8.00 2.35 16.10
C VAL A 201 6.59 2.52 16.62
N PHE A 202 5.72 3.16 15.85
CA PHE A 202 4.31 3.37 16.17
C PHE A 202 3.56 2.03 16.30
N ILE A 203 3.67 1.12 15.30
CA ILE A 203 3.03 -0.19 15.32
C ILE A 203 3.48 -1.00 16.54
N ILE A 204 4.79 -1.09 16.77
CA ILE A 204 5.35 -1.84 17.90
C ILE A 204 4.85 -1.27 19.24
N THR A 205 4.95 0.06 19.40
CA THR A 205 4.55 0.74 20.65
C THR A 205 3.04 0.58 20.90
N LEU A 206 2.20 0.80 19.88
CA LEU A 206 0.75 0.64 19.98
C LEU A 206 0.38 -0.79 20.37
N THR A 207 1.01 -1.78 19.75
CA THR A 207 0.79 -3.20 20.01
C THR A 207 1.20 -3.58 21.44
N LEU A 208 2.38 -3.13 21.90
CA LEU A 208 2.88 -3.42 23.24
C LEU A 208 2.05 -2.70 24.32
N LEU A 209 1.61 -1.48 24.08
CA LEU A 209 0.73 -0.74 24.99
C LEU A 209 -0.71 -1.27 25.04
N LYS A 210 -1.08 -2.17 24.11
CA LYS A 210 -2.38 -2.86 24.04
C LYS A 210 -3.59 -1.91 24.00
N PHE A 211 -3.47 -0.79 23.31
CA PHE A 211 -4.56 0.15 23.16
C PHE A 211 -4.72 0.59 21.70
N ASP A 212 -5.91 1.10 21.39
CA ASP A 212 -6.25 1.68 20.11
C ASP A 212 -7.04 2.96 20.34
N TYR A 213 -6.98 3.90 19.40
CA TYR A 213 -7.70 5.16 19.49
C TYR A 213 -8.42 5.49 18.18
N GLY A 214 -9.22 6.54 18.20
CA GLY A 214 -10.04 6.91 17.05
C GLY A 214 -11.03 5.80 16.67
N PRO A 215 -11.46 5.73 15.40
CA PRO A 215 -12.40 4.72 14.93
C PRO A 215 -11.93 3.28 15.15
N MET A 216 -10.62 3.01 15.05
CA MET A 216 -10.03 1.69 15.27
C MET A 216 -10.40 1.10 16.63
N ARG A 217 -10.45 1.93 17.68
CA ARG A 217 -10.85 1.48 19.02
C ARG A 217 -12.23 0.83 19.04
N GLY A 218 -13.18 1.37 18.25
CA GLY A 218 -14.54 0.83 18.16
C GLY A 218 -14.57 -0.56 17.50
N PHE A 219 -13.83 -0.73 16.42
CA PHE A 219 -13.70 -2.03 15.73
C PHE A 219 -13.00 -3.07 16.62
N GLU A 220 -11.92 -2.70 17.26
CA GLU A 220 -11.19 -3.57 18.18
C GLU A 220 -12.00 -3.94 19.41
N ALA A 221 -12.82 -3.04 19.95
CA ALA A 221 -13.72 -3.34 21.05
C ALA A 221 -14.83 -4.34 20.64
N ARG A 222 -15.43 -4.17 19.45
CA ARG A 222 -16.41 -5.10 18.90
C ARG A 222 -15.80 -6.48 18.68
N ALA A 223 -14.63 -6.53 18.04
CA ALA A 223 -13.94 -7.80 17.81
C ALA A 223 -13.69 -8.58 19.13
N ARG A 224 -13.29 -7.87 20.21
CA ARG A 224 -13.05 -8.49 21.52
C ARG A 224 -14.34 -8.95 22.23
N ASN A 225 -15.40 -8.13 22.16
CA ASN A 225 -16.59 -8.34 22.99
C ASN A 225 -17.63 -9.22 22.32
N THR A 226 -17.76 -9.15 21.01
CA THR A 226 -18.82 -9.84 20.25
C THR A 226 -18.28 -10.85 19.23
N GLY A 227 -16.97 -10.88 18.99
CA GLY A 227 -16.38 -11.67 17.92
C GLY A 227 -16.63 -11.12 16.51
N ASP A 228 -17.27 -9.94 16.38
CA ASP A 228 -17.47 -9.27 15.09
C ASP A 228 -16.16 -8.62 14.61
N LEU A 229 -15.49 -9.28 13.67
CA LEU A 229 -14.17 -8.89 13.20
C LEU A 229 -14.19 -7.80 12.12
N SER A 230 -15.31 -7.59 11.44
CA SER A 230 -15.39 -6.70 10.27
C SER A 230 -16.32 -5.51 10.45
N GLY A 231 -17.11 -5.47 11.50
CA GLY A 231 -18.15 -4.45 11.69
C GLY A 231 -19.39 -4.65 10.80
N SER A 232 -19.41 -5.66 9.95
CA SER A 232 -20.57 -6.15 9.20
C SER A 232 -20.83 -7.60 9.61
N ALA A 233 -22.10 -7.93 9.93
CA ALA A 233 -22.51 -9.29 10.26
C ALA A 233 -22.34 -10.19 9.03
N GLY A 234 -21.48 -11.19 9.12
CA GLY A 234 -21.41 -12.23 8.11
C GLY A 234 -20.04 -12.80 7.78
N SER A 235 -19.36 -13.42 8.73
CA SER A 235 -18.44 -14.50 8.40
C SER A 235 -19.15 -15.82 8.63
N THR A 236 -19.67 -16.42 7.56
CA THR A 236 -20.05 -17.83 7.59
C THR A 236 -18.80 -18.63 7.93
N GLU A 237 -18.79 -19.32 9.08
CA GLU A 237 -17.86 -20.42 9.30
C GLU A 237 -18.12 -21.46 8.21
N GLU A 238 -17.33 -21.41 7.14
CA GLU A 238 -17.29 -22.53 6.20
C GLU A 238 -16.82 -23.75 6.98
N ASN A 239 -17.56 -24.85 6.91
CA ASN A 239 -17.18 -26.13 7.48
C ASN A 239 -15.79 -26.52 6.95
N ALA A 240 -14.77 -26.27 7.74
CA ALA A 240 -13.39 -26.49 7.35
C ALA A 240 -13.14 -27.98 7.13
N ASN A 241 -12.48 -28.33 6.02
CA ASN A 241 -12.11 -29.70 5.73
C ASN A 241 -11.22 -30.27 6.85
N PRO A 242 -11.64 -31.34 7.56
CA PRO A 242 -10.88 -31.91 8.70
C PRO A 242 -9.55 -32.53 8.26
N LYS A 243 -9.36 -32.85 6.97
CA LYS A 243 -8.13 -33.44 6.42
C LYS A 243 -7.05 -32.35 6.19
N GLY A 244 -7.38 -31.08 6.26
CA GLY A 244 -6.48 -29.96 6.06
C GLY A 244 -5.33 -29.95 7.07
N ARG A 245 -4.12 -29.68 6.58
CA ARG A 245 -2.89 -29.53 7.36
C ARG A 245 -2.30 -28.14 7.11
N VAL A 246 -1.43 -27.68 8.01
CA VAL A 246 -0.70 -26.40 7.86
C VAL A 246 0.04 -26.30 6.54
N ILE A 247 0.60 -27.41 6.08
CA ILE A 247 1.31 -27.49 4.79
C ILE A 247 0.41 -27.16 3.59
N ASP A 248 -0.91 -27.29 3.71
CA ASP A 248 -1.87 -26.99 2.65
C ASP A 248 -2.15 -25.47 2.54
N LEU A 249 -1.68 -24.67 3.50
CA LEU A 249 -1.55 -23.22 3.42
C LEU A 249 -0.12 -22.83 3.04
N VAL A 250 0.87 -23.38 3.75
CA VAL A 250 2.27 -22.92 3.65
C VAL A 250 2.87 -23.19 2.27
N ILE A 251 2.63 -24.39 1.70
CA ILE A 251 3.18 -24.74 0.39
C ILE A 251 2.64 -23.86 -0.73
N PRO A 252 1.31 -23.63 -0.89
CA PRO A 252 0.79 -22.69 -1.88
C PRO A 252 1.35 -21.27 -1.75
N VAL A 253 1.47 -20.77 -0.52
CA VAL A 253 2.03 -19.43 -0.27
C VAL A 253 3.50 -19.34 -0.64
N ILE A 254 4.32 -20.30 -0.22
CA ILE A 254 5.75 -20.35 -0.59
C ILE A 254 5.91 -20.48 -2.11
N MET A 255 5.11 -21.33 -2.76
CA MET A 255 5.12 -21.48 -4.22
C MET A 255 4.74 -20.15 -4.89
N LEU A 256 3.72 -19.46 -4.39
CA LEU A 256 3.33 -18.16 -4.91
C LEU A 256 4.48 -17.14 -4.80
N ILE A 257 5.11 -17.04 -3.62
CA ILE A 257 6.25 -16.14 -3.39
C ILE A 257 7.39 -16.43 -4.36
N ILE A 258 7.84 -17.69 -4.41
CA ILE A 258 8.97 -18.08 -5.24
C ILE A 258 8.67 -17.85 -6.72
N LEU A 259 7.50 -18.28 -7.19
CA LEU A 259 7.15 -18.21 -8.60
C LEU A 259 6.85 -16.79 -9.07
N CYS A 260 6.22 -15.94 -8.25
CA CYS A 260 6.08 -14.52 -8.55
C CYS A 260 7.43 -13.82 -8.58
N THR A 261 8.33 -14.12 -7.64
CA THR A 261 9.71 -13.59 -7.66
C THR A 261 10.45 -14.02 -8.94
N ILE A 262 10.34 -15.30 -9.34
CA ILE A 262 10.93 -15.78 -10.59
C ILE A 262 10.28 -15.09 -11.80
N GLY A 263 8.95 -14.91 -11.79
CA GLY A 263 8.23 -14.21 -12.85
C GLY A 263 8.69 -12.75 -13.01
N MET A 264 8.85 -12.05 -11.91
CA MET A 264 9.36 -10.67 -11.91
C MET A 264 10.81 -10.61 -12.42
N LEU A 265 11.70 -11.51 -11.97
CA LEU A 265 13.08 -11.60 -12.45
C LEU A 265 13.16 -11.97 -13.93
N TYR A 266 12.25 -12.84 -14.41
CA TYR A 266 12.18 -13.22 -15.82
C TYR A 266 11.79 -12.03 -16.70
N VAL A 267 10.74 -11.32 -16.32
CA VAL A 267 10.24 -10.14 -17.05
C VAL A 267 11.29 -9.02 -17.03
N GLY A 268 12.01 -8.84 -15.93
CA GLY A 268 13.06 -7.83 -15.78
C GLY A 268 14.40 -8.17 -16.42
N GLY A 269 14.56 -9.37 -17.03
CA GLY A 269 15.74 -9.71 -17.81
C GLY A 269 16.86 -10.43 -17.06
N PHE A 270 16.63 -10.91 -15.83
CA PHE A 270 17.67 -11.63 -15.05
C PHE A 270 18.24 -12.86 -15.76
N PHE A 271 17.39 -13.62 -16.45
CA PHE A 271 17.78 -14.87 -17.13
C PHE A 271 18.30 -14.66 -18.57
N GLY A 272 18.38 -13.41 -19.04
CA GLY A 272 18.79 -13.07 -20.41
C GLY A 272 18.20 -11.73 -20.84
N ALA A 273 17.62 -11.68 -22.03
CA ALA A 273 16.92 -10.48 -22.48
C ALA A 273 15.59 -10.30 -21.71
N ASP A 274 15.29 -9.06 -21.37
CA ASP A 274 13.97 -8.66 -20.86
C ASP A 274 12.90 -8.66 -21.96
N THR A 275 11.68 -8.24 -21.64
CA THR A 275 10.57 -8.15 -22.60
C THR A 275 10.79 -7.17 -23.76
N SER A 276 11.73 -6.22 -23.61
CA SER A 276 12.14 -5.27 -24.64
C SER A 276 13.32 -5.76 -25.50
N GLY A 277 13.94 -6.89 -25.12
CA GLY A 277 15.13 -7.45 -25.75
C GLY A 277 16.44 -6.91 -25.18
N CYS A 278 16.42 -6.13 -24.10
CA CYS A 278 17.59 -5.62 -23.41
C CYS A 278 18.22 -6.73 -22.53
N THR A 279 19.55 -6.85 -22.54
CA THR A 279 20.32 -7.84 -21.78
C THR A 279 21.13 -7.25 -20.63
N ASP A 280 20.97 -5.97 -20.35
CA ASP A 280 21.81 -5.21 -19.41
C ASP A 280 21.70 -5.73 -17.97
N TYR A 281 20.56 -6.34 -17.63
CA TYR A 281 20.28 -6.88 -16.30
C TYR A 281 20.48 -8.39 -16.16
N ALA A 282 21.08 -9.05 -17.18
CA ALA A 282 21.32 -10.48 -17.14
C ALA A 282 22.29 -10.85 -16.00
N GLY A 283 21.81 -11.65 -15.03
CA GLY A 283 22.56 -12.03 -13.83
C GLY A 283 22.60 -10.97 -12.72
N ASP A 284 22.06 -9.80 -12.94
CA ASP A 284 21.89 -8.76 -11.92
C ASP A 284 20.50 -8.84 -11.28
N PHE A 285 20.44 -9.40 -10.06
CA PHE A 285 19.17 -9.57 -9.33
C PHE A 285 18.47 -8.23 -9.04
N ILE A 286 19.24 -7.23 -8.62
CA ILE A 286 18.69 -5.93 -8.22
C ILE A 286 18.20 -5.17 -9.45
N GLY A 287 19.04 -5.09 -10.48
CA GLY A 287 18.70 -4.40 -11.73
C GLY A 287 17.51 -5.04 -12.42
N ALA A 288 17.49 -6.38 -12.58
CA ALA A 288 16.38 -7.10 -13.19
C ALA A 288 15.09 -6.94 -12.41
N PHE A 289 15.15 -7.02 -11.07
CA PHE A 289 13.97 -6.83 -10.24
C PHE A 289 13.38 -5.43 -10.38
N GLY A 290 14.24 -4.43 -10.55
CA GLY A 290 13.85 -3.04 -10.76
C GLY A 290 13.31 -2.74 -12.16
N ASN A 291 13.86 -3.40 -13.16
CA ASN A 291 13.41 -3.28 -14.54
C ASN A 291 12.11 -4.06 -14.82
N THR A 292 11.56 -4.77 -13.82
CA THR A 292 10.39 -5.62 -14.03
C THR A 292 9.11 -4.80 -14.19
N ASP A 293 8.26 -5.24 -15.11
CA ASP A 293 6.85 -4.86 -15.12
C ASP A 293 6.06 -5.81 -14.22
N ALA A 294 5.66 -5.31 -13.03
CA ALA A 294 4.88 -6.09 -12.08
C ALA A 294 3.50 -6.51 -12.62
N PHE A 295 2.92 -5.74 -13.55
CA PHE A 295 1.65 -6.08 -14.21
C PHE A 295 1.75 -7.32 -15.09
N VAL A 296 2.97 -7.69 -15.51
CA VAL A 296 3.25 -8.90 -16.29
C VAL A 296 3.88 -9.98 -15.40
N GLY A 297 4.87 -9.62 -14.58
CA GLY A 297 5.64 -10.58 -13.77
C GLY A 297 4.82 -11.29 -12.70
N LEU A 298 3.92 -10.59 -12.02
CA LEU A 298 3.06 -11.18 -10.99
C LEU A 298 2.04 -12.18 -11.56
N PRO A 299 1.27 -11.86 -12.63
CA PRO A 299 0.39 -12.85 -13.27
C PRO A 299 1.13 -14.06 -13.81
N TRP A 300 2.32 -13.85 -14.40
CA TRP A 300 3.15 -14.94 -14.93
C TRP A 300 3.48 -15.97 -13.85
N GLY A 301 4.02 -15.53 -12.71
CA GLY A 301 4.29 -16.38 -11.57
C GLY A 301 3.02 -16.94 -10.91
N GLY A 302 1.98 -16.11 -10.81
CA GLY A 302 0.69 -16.46 -10.21
C GLY A 302 -0.06 -17.59 -10.92
N ILE A 303 -0.04 -17.61 -12.25
CA ILE A 303 -0.66 -18.70 -13.06
C ILE A 303 0.04 -20.02 -12.77
N ILE A 304 1.37 -20.05 -12.79
CA ILE A 304 2.14 -21.26 -12.50
C ILE A 304 1.89 -21.72 -11.06
N ALA A 305 1.88 -20.78 -10.10
CA ALA A 305 1.57 -21.07 -8.72
C ALA A 305 0.17 -21.67 -8.53
N LEU A 306 -0.84 -21.16 -9.23
CA LEU A 306 -2.21 -21.70 -9.20
C LEU A 306 -2.24 -23.13 -9.74
N VAL A 307 -1.66 -23.37 -10.93
CA VAL A 307 -1.62 -24.71 -11.54
C VAL A 307 -0.94 -25.72 -10.61
N LEU A 308 0.21 -25.38 -10.06
CA LEU A 308 0.95 -26.26 -9.15
C LEU A 308 0.20 -26.47 -7.82
N THR A 309 -0.51 -25.43 -7.32
CA THR A 309 -1.36 -25.55 -6.13
C THR A 309 -2.52 -26.53 -6.37
N VAL A 310 -3.20 -26.45 -7.51
CA VAL A 310 -4.27 -27.40 -7.88
C VAL A 310 -3.72 -28.82 -7.97
N ILE A 311 -2.60 -29.03 -8.68
CA ILE A 311 -1.94 -30.34 -8.79
C ILE A 311 -1.59 -30.88 -7.39
N TYR A 312 -0.99 -30.08 -6.55
CA TYR A 312 -0.59 -30.45 -5.19
C TYR A 312 -1.78 -30.89 -4.34
N LEU A 313 -2.86 -30.09 -4.28
CA LEU A 313 -4.02 -30.39 -3.44
C LEU A 313 -4.82 -31.60 -3.92
N VAL A 314 -4.93 -31.76 -5.26
CA VAL A 314 -5.60 -32.92 -5.89
C VAL A 314 -4.76 -34.18 -5.69
N ALA A 315 -3.45 -34.14 -5.90
CA ALA A 315 -2.55 -35.27 -5.67
C ALA A 315 -2.56 -35.73 -4.20
N ARG A 316 -2.68 -34.81 -3.26
CA ARG A 316 -2.86 -35.10 -1.84
C ARG A 316 -4.26 -35.65 -1.49
N ARG A 317 -5.19 -35.63 -2.42
CA ARG A 317 -6.59 -36.06 -2.21
C ARG A 317 -7.30 -35.28 -1.10
N VAL A 318 -6.94 -34.02 -0.90
CA VAL A 318 -7.57 -33.11 0.07
C VAL A 318 -8.75 -32.40 -0.59
N VAL A 319 -8.61 -32.09 -1.88
CA VAL A 319 -9.63 -31.43 -2.70
C VAL A 319 -9.82 -32.25 -4.00
N GLY A 320 -11.09 -32.43 -4.40
CA GLY A 320 -11.40 -33.05 -5.69
C GLY A 320 -11.16 -32.05 -6.83
N PHE A 321 -10.78 -32.54 -8.03
CA PHE A 321 -10.53 -31.65 -9.18
C PHE A 321 -11.74 -30.77 -9.52
N ARG A 322 -12.97 -31.34 -9.51
CA ARG A 322 -14.19 -30.57 -9.75
C ARG A 322 -14.45 -29.49 -8.70
N GLU A 323 -14.13 -29.79 -7.44
CA GLU A 323 -14.24 -28.83 -6.33
C GLU A 323 -13.21 -27.71 -6.49
N ALA A 324 -11.97 -28.06 -6.89
CA ALA A 324 -10.92 -27.09 -7.17
C ALA A 324 -11.35 -26.12 -8.30
N MET A 325 -11.92 -26.63 -9.37
CA MET A 325 -12.45 -25.77 -10.45
C MET A 325 -13.61 -24.87 -9.98
N GLY A 326 -14.39 -25.31 -9.00
CA GLY A 326 -15.42 -24.49 -8.37
C GLY A 326 -14.87 -23.31 -7.55
N CYS A 327 -13.57 -23.26 -7.27
CA CYS A 327 -12.92 -22.12 -6.63
C CYS A 327 -12.67 -20.95 -7.60
N ILE A 328 -12.66 -21.19 -8.92
CA ILE A 328 -12.44 -20.13 -9.92
C ILE A 328 -13.50 -19.02 -9.80
N PRO A 329 -14.81 -19.31 -9.89
CA PRO A 329 -15.82 -18.26 -9.72
C PRO A 329 -15.78 -17.61 -8.31
N LYS A 330 -15.42 -18.37 -7.27
CA LYS A 330 -15.27 -17.82 -5.91
C LYS A 330 -14.15 -16.81 -5.83
N GLY A 331 -13.01 -17.08 -6.50
CA GLY A 331 -11.89 -16.14 -6.59
C GLY A 331 -12.27 -14.84 -7.29
N PHE A 332 -12.98 -14.93 -8.41
CA PHE A 332 -13.54 -13.75 -9.11
C PHE A 332 -14.48 -12.96 -8.19
N GLN A 333 -15.43 -13.63 -7.55
CA GLN A 333 -16.39 -12.96 -6.64
C GLN A 333 -15.69 -12.24 -5.49
N ALA A 334 -14.63 -12.82 -4.94
CA ALA A 334 -13.87 -12.20 -3.84
C ALA A 334 -13.15 -10.91 -4.28
N MET A 335 -12.78 -10.79 -5.57
CA MET A 335 -11.98 -9.69 -6.11
C MET A 335 -12.77 -8.68 -6.94
N ILE A 336 -14.08 -8.86 -7.12
CA ILE A 336 -14.92 -7.91 -7.87
C ILE A 336 -14.85 -6.51 -7.27
N SER A 337 -15.01 -6.40 -5.94
CA SER A 337 -15.03 -5.10 -5.27
C SER A 337 -13.70 -4.34 -5.41
N PRO A 338 -12.53 -4.93 -5.10
CA PRO A 338 -11.24 -4.30 -5.37
C PRO A 338 -11.05 -3.87 -6.82
N ILE A 339 -11.42 -4.72 -7.78
CA ILE A 339 -11.27 -4.44 -9.21
C ILE A 339 -12.10 -3.22 -9.61
N ILE A 340 -13.37 -3.13 -9.18
CA ILE A 340 -14.22 -1.96 -9.47
C ILE A 340 -13.63 -0.69 -8.85
N ILE A 341 -13.20 -0.74 -7.58
CA ILE A 341 -12.62 0.42 -6.90
C ILE A 341 -11.35 0.86 -7.64
N LEU A 342 -10.45 -0.08 -7.96
CA LEU A 342 -9.22 0.22 -8.69
C LEU A 342 -9.49 0.82 -10.06
N THR A 343 -10.47 0.27 -10.82
CA THR A 343 -10.88 0.82 -12.11
C THR A 343 -11.33 2.28 -11.98
N LEU A 344 -12.19 2.59 -11.01
CA LEU A 344 -12.68 3.95 -10.79
C LEU A 344 -11.58 4.89 -10.27
N ALA A 345 -10.67 4.39 -9.42
CA ALA A 345 -9.55 5.17 -8.92
C ALA A 345 -8.58 5.56 -10.04
N VAL A 346 -8.23 4.60 -10.93
CA VAL A 346 -7.38 4.86 -12.09
C VAL A 346 -8.09 5.81 -13.08
N SER A 347 -9.40 5.64 -13.30
CA SER A 347 -10.19 6.58 -14.12
C SER A 347 -10.17 8.01 -13.53
N LEU A 348 -10.25 8.16 -12.20
CA LEU A 348 -10.12 9.45 -11.55
C LEU A 348 -8.72 10.04 -11.76
N LYS A 349 -7.65 9.24 -11.62
CA LYS A 349 -6.26 9.64 -11.90
C LYS A 349 -6.10 10.17 -13.33
N THR A 350 -6.71 9.51 -14.31
CA THR A 350 -6.69 9.96 -15.71
C THR A 350 -7.30 11.36 -15.86
N THR A 351 -8.43 11.64 -15.19
CA THR A 351 -9.04 12.98 -15.24
C THR A 351 -8.17 14.03 -14.52
N LEU A 352 -7.49 13.66 -13.43
CA LEU A 352 -6.55 14.54 -12.71
C LEU A 352 -5.32 14.88 -13.56
N ASN A 353 -4.79 13.91 -14.30
CA ASN A 353 -3.68 14.12 -15.22
C ASN A 353 -4.11 15.08 -16.35
N ALA A 354 -5.30 14.90 -16.92
CA ALA A 354 -5.85 15.80 -17.93
C ALA A 354 -6.09 17.24 -17.40
N LEU A 355 -6.35 17.39 -16.11
CA LEU A 355 -6.46 18.67 -15.43
C LEU A 355 -5.11 19.29 -15.04
N GLY A 356 -3.99 18.60 -15.25
CA GLY A 356 -2.66 19.10 -14.87
C GLY A 356 -2.48 19.26 -13.35
N ALA A 357 -3.06 18.35 -12.56
CA ALA A 357 -2.95 18.40 -11.10
C ALA A 357 -1.48 18.32 -10.63
N ALA A 358 -0.67 17.49 -11.27
CA ALA A 358 0.75 17.36 -10.99
C ALA A 358 1.52 18.66 -11.27
N ASP A 359 1.24 19.29 -12.42
CA ASP A 359 1.89 20.55 -12.81
C ASP A 359 1.53 21.68 -11.83
N TYR A 360 0.26 21.77 -11.43
CA TYR A 360 -0.18 22.74 -10.44
C TYR A 360 0.54 22.60 -9.10
N VAL A 361 0.69 21.38 -8.60
CA VAL A 361 1.41 21.11 -7.34
C VAL A 361 2.91 21.38 -7.51
N HIS A 362 3.49 21.04 -8.66
CA HIS A 362 4.87 21.38 -9.03
C HIS A 362 5.13 22.88 -8.96
N ASP A 363 4.27 23.69 -9.62
CA ASP A 363 4.42 25.15 -9.64
C ASP A 363 4.27 25.75 -8.22
N LEU A 364 3.35 25.22 -7.42
CA LEU A 364 3.20 25.62 -6.02
C LEU A 364 4.47 25.33 -5.20
N MET A 365 5.11 24.17 -5.44
CA MET A 365 6.36 23.79 -4.78
C MET A 365 7.53 24.70 -5.21
N TYR A 366 7.63 25.00 -6.51
CA TYR A 366 8.66 25.86 -7.06
C TYR A 366 8.58 27.27 -6.47
N ALA A 367 7.36 27.82 -6.34
CA ALA A 367 7.13 29.13 -5.72
C ALA A 367 7.51 29.14 -4.22
N ALA A 368 7.38 28.00 -3.53
CA ALA A 368 7.73 27.88 -2.11
C ALA A 368 9.25 27.74 -1.87
N SER A 369 10.06 27.40 -2.90
CA SER A 369 11.50 27.10 -2.76
C SER A 369 12.40 28.32 -2.54
N GLU A 370 12.00 29.51 -2.96
CA GLU A 370 12.85 30.71 -3.01
C GLU A 370 13.19 31.37 -1.66
N GLY A 371 12.64 30.94 -0.53
CA GLY A 371 12.88 31.62 0.76
C GLY A 371 13.26 30.76 1.95
N LEU A 372 13.24 29.42 1.85
CA LEU A 372 13.25 28.52 3.03
C LEU A 372 14.15 27.29 2.86
N TYR A 373 15.39 27.49 2.40
CA TYR A 373 16.29 26.40 1.98
C TYR A 373 16.41 25.23 3.00
N ASN A 374 16.60 25.51 4.28
CA ASN A 374 16.69 24.47 5.31
C ASN A 374 15.32 23.86 5.68
N MET A 375 14.22 24.53 5.32
CA MET A 375 12.85 24.00 5.53
C MET A 375 12.36 23.19 4.33
N LEU A 376 13.06 23.23 3.19
CA LEU A 376 12.63 22.57 1.96
C LEU A 376 12.34 21.07 2.13
N PRO A 377 13.13 20.27 2.87
CA PRO A 377 12.77 18.87 3.06
C PRO A 377 11.39 18.67 3.70
N ALA A 378 11.03 19.51 4.67
CA ALA A 378 9.71 19.45 5.30
C ALA A 378 8.60 19.90 4.34
N VAL A 379 8.86 20.92 3.50
CA VAL A 379 7.93 21.37 2.45
C VAL A 379 7.77 20.27 1.39
N ILE A 380 8.85 19.66 0.94
CA ILE A 380 8.83 18.53 -0.01
C ILE A 380 7.99 17.38 0.54
N PHE A 381 8.17 17.03 1.82
CA PHE A 381 7.36 16.00 2.47
C PHE A 381 5.87 16.33 2.41
N LEU A 382 5.45 17.56 2.76
CA LEU A 382 4.04 17.95 2.71
C LEU A 382 3.48 17.95 1.28
N VAL A 383 4.25 18.49 0.32
CA VAL A 383 3.85 18.51 -1.09
C VAL A 383 3.68 17.07 -1.61
N ALA A 384 4.62 16.19 -1.29
CA ALA A 384 4.54 14.79 -1.67
C ALA A 384 3.32 14.10 -1.00
N CYS A 385 3.03 14.38 0.28
CA CYS A 385 1.82 13.89 0.95
C CYS A 385 0.54 14.33 0.23
N VAL A 386 0.43 15.60 -0.13
CA VAL A 386 -0.76 16.14 -0.80
C VAL A 386 -0.89 15.56 -2.20
N LEU A 387 0.21 15.48 -2.95
CA LEU A 387 0.21 14.96 -4.31
C LEU A 387 -0.15 13.47 -4.33
N ALA A 388 0.48 12.65 -3.50
CA ALA A 388 0.20 11.22 -3.41
C ALA A 388 -1.23 10.95 -2.91
N PHE A 389 -1.70 11.71 -1.92
CA PHE A 389 -3.07 11.63 -1.43
C PHE A 389 -4.11 11.93 -2.53
N ALA A 390 -3.85 12.98 -3.32
CA ALA A 390 -4.77 13.41 -4.39
C ALA A 390 -4.72 12.50 -5.62
N SER A 391 -3.55 11.95 -5.95
CA SER A 391 -3.36 11.11 -7.14
C SER A 391 -3.57 9.62 -6.87
N GLY A 392 -3.47 9.18 -5.61
CA GLY A 392 -3.53 7.77 -5.24
C GLY A 392 -2.35 6.95 -5.77
N THR A 393 -1.20 7.60 -5.99
CA THR A 393 0.00 6.92 -6.47
C THR A 393 1.28 7.48 -5.88
N SER A 394 1.99 6.64 -5.16
CA SER A 394 3.32 6.96 -4.66
C SER A 394 4.32 7.07 -5.81
N TRP A 395 4.26 6.16 -6.78
CA TRP A 395 5.18 6.08 -7.92
C TRP A 395 5.12 7.31 -8.81
N GLY A 396 3.91 7.77 -9.16
CA GLY A 396 3.74 9.03 -9.90
C GLY A 396 4.26 10.23 -9.13
N THR A 397 4.09 10.24 -7.81
CA THR A 397 4.53 11.33 -6.94
C THR A 397 6.05 11.45 -6.89
N PHE A 398 6.78 10.37 -6.58
CA PHE A 398 8.24 10.46 -6.51
C PHE A 398 8.85 10.62 -7.92
N GLY A 399 8.24 10.03 -8.95
CA GLY A 399 8.68 10.21 -10.34
C GLY A 399 8.69 11.67 -10.80
N ILE A 400 7.75 12.48 -10.32
CA ILE A 400 7.70 13.92 -10.58
C ILE A 400 8.66 14.69 -9.67
N LEU A 401 8.69 14.37 -8.38
CA LEU A 401 9.36 15.21 -7.39
C LEU A 401 10.86 14.94 -7.26
N ILE A 402 11.37 13.73 -7.50
CA ILE A 402 12.82 13.43 -7.41
C ILE A 402 13.64 14.30 -8.36
N PRO A 403 13.29 14.46 -9.65
CA PRO A 403 14.00 15.37 -10.55
C PRO A 403 14.08 16.80 -10.02
N ILE A 404 13.04 17.28 -9.37
CA ILE A 404 12.98 18.62 -8.78
C ILE A 404 13.90 18.71 -7.57
N VAL A 405 13.87 17.71 -6.69
CA VAL A 405 14.71 17.64 -5.49
C VAL A 405 16.20 17.65 -5.87
N THR A 406 16.59 16.89 -6.89
CA THR A 406 17.97 16.83 -7.38
C THR A 406 18.41 18.12 -8.10
N ALA A 407 17.48 18.86 -8.72
CA ALA A 407 17.76 20.17 -9.29
C ALA A 407 17.94 21.26 -8.21
N ILE A 408 17.29 21.13 -7.05
CA ILE A 408 17.35 22.13 -5.96
C ILE A 408 18.60 21.96 -5.09
N PHE A 409 18.98 20.72 -4.76
CA PHE A 409 20.06 20.45 -3.83
C PHE A 409 21.33 19.98 -4.54
N PRO A 410 22.50 20.58 -4.23
CA PRO A 410 23.78 20.11 -4.75
C PRO A 410 24.08 18.67 -4.36
N SER A 411 24.79 17.94 -5.22
CA SER A 411 25.12 16.52 -5.04
C SER A 411 25.99 16.21 -3.80
N ASP A 412 26.73 17.17 -3.30
CA ASP A 412 27.57 17.10 -2.09
C ASP A 412 26.81 17.46 -0.81
N SER A 413 25.58 17.97 -0.91
CA SER A 413 24.77 18.40 0.22
C SER A 413 24.04 17.24 0.90
N ALA A 414 24.06 17.19 2.23
CA ALA A 414 23.24 16.28 3.00
C ALA A 414 21.73 16.52 2.76
N LEU A 415 21.34 17.74 2.42
CA LEU A 415 19.96 18.11 2.12
C LEU A 415 19.41 17.38 0.89
N LEU A 416 20.26 16.94 -0.05
CA LEU A 416 19.85 16.12 -1.19
C LEU A 416 19.24 14.80 -0.72
N TYR A 417 19.94 14.07 0.17
CA TYR A 417 19.46 12.78 0.68
C TYR A 417 18.24 12.95 1.57
N ILE A 418 18.21 14.03 2.37
CA ILE A 418 17.05 14.39 3.20
C ILE A 418 15.86 14.75 2.32
N GLY A 419 16.06 15.50 1.24
CA GLY A 419 15.03 15.89 0.28
C GLY A 419 14.44 14.70 -0.48
N ILE A 420 15.30 13.79 -0.99
CA ILE A 420 14.86 12.55 -1.63
C ILE A 420 14.05 11.69 -0.63
N SER A 421 14.57 11.55 0.60
CA SER A 421 13.86 10.84 1.65
C SER A 421 12.52 11.46 2.00
N ALA A 422 12.45 12.79 2.07
CA ALA A 422 11.22 13.53 2.33
C ALA A 422 10.19 13.35 1.22
N CYS A 423 10.65 13.37 -0.04
CA CYS A 423 9.81 13.08 -1.20
C CYS A 423 9.21 11.67 -1.11
N CYS A 424 10.05 10.68 -0.93
CA CYS A 424 9.64 9.28 -0.86
C CYS A 424 8.76 8.99 0.37
N ALA A 425 9.12 9.51 1.53
CA ALA A 425 8.34 9.38 2.77
C ALA A 425 6.97 10.06 2.64
N GLY A 426 6.92 11.23 2.02
CA GLY A 426 5.68 11.94 1.75
C GLY A 426 4.79 11.22 0.74
N ALA A 427 5.39 10.65 -0.31
CA ALA A 427 4.68 9.83 -1.29
C ALA A 427 4.01 8.61 -0.62
N VAL A 428 4.75 7.87 0.22
CA VAL A 428 4.19 6.74 0.99
C VAL A 428 3.12 7.21 1.97
N CYS A 429 3.34 8.31 2.70
CA CYS A 429 2.38 8.84 3.66
C CYS A 429 1.07 9.26 3.00
N GLY A 430 1.14 9.99 1.90
CA GLY A 430 -0.04 10.46 1.17
C GLY A 430 -0.82 9.31 0.57
N ASP A 431 -0.12 8.35 -0.02
CA ASP A 431 -0.69 7.13 -0.57
C ASP A 431 -1.38 6.30 0.53
N HIS A 432 -0.70 6.05 1.64
CA HIS A 432 -1.21 5.36 2.83
C HIS A 432 -2.44 6.03 3.46
N CYS A 433 -2.65 7.34 3.25
CA CYS A 433 -3.84 8.06 3.68
C CYS A 433 -4.94 8.07 2.63
N SER A 434 -4.63 7.77 1.37
CA SER A 434 -5.52 7.98 0.24
C SER A 434 -6.53 6.84 0.07
N PRO A 435 -7.84 7.14 -0.03
CA PRO A 435 -8.85 6.12 -0.32
C PRO A 435 -8.84 5.65 -1.78
N ILE A 436 -8.04 6.26 -2.65
CA ILE A 436 -7.88 5.87 -4.06
C ILE A 436 -6.52 5.22 -4.31
N SER A 437 -5.76 4.93 -3.26
CA SER A 437 -4.46 4.26 -3.34
C SER A 437 -4.60 2.78 -3.67
N ASP A 438 -3.74 2.30 -4.56
CA ASP A 438 -3.65 0.91 -4.95
C ASP A 438 -3.31 0.01 -3.76
N THR A 439 -2.33 0.41 -2.93
CA THR A 439 -1.90 -0.39 -1.76
C THR A 439 -2.97 -0.43 -0.67
N THR A 440 -3.67 0.68 -0.41
CA THR A 440 -4.79 0.73 0.54
C THR A 440 -5.96 -0.14 0.08
N ILE A 441 -6.25 -0.15 -1.23
CA ILE A 441 -7.27 -1.04 -1.83
C ILE A 441 -6.85 -2.50 -1.69
N MET A 442 -5.60 -2.84 -2.01
CA MET A 442 -5.09 -4.21 -1.91
C MET A 442 -5.01 -4.70 -0.46
N SER A 443 -4.62 -3.85 0.47
CA SER A 443 -4.63 -4.15 1.91
C SER A 443 -6.03 -4.45 2.43
N SER A 444 -7.03 -3.68 1.97
CA SER A 444 -8.44 -3.94 2.24
C SER A 444 -8.89 -5.30 1.72
N ALA A 445 -8.51 -5.63 0.48
CA ALA A 445 -8.80 -6.91 -0.17
C ALA A 445 -8.12 -8.08 0.55
N GLY A 446 -6.83 -7.94 0.89
CA GLY A 446 -6.06 -8.94 1.63
C GLY A 446 -6.64 -9.27 3.00
N ALA A 447 -7.05 -8.24 3.73
CA ALA A 447 -7.72 -8.37 5.03
C ALA A 447 -9.20 -8.77 4.90
N GLN A 448 -9.82 -8.66 3.72
CA GLN A 448 -11.26 -8.82 3.50
C GLN A 448 -12.09 -7.89 4.41
N VAL A 449 -11.83 -6.62 4.33
CA VAL A 449 -12.54 -5.56 5.04
C VAL A 449 -13.11 -4.57 4.04
N GLU A 450 -14.22 -3.92 4.40
CA GLU A 450 -14.74 -2.81 3.60
C GLU A 450 -13.69 -1.70 3.51
N HIS A 451 -13.39 -1.27 2.29
CA HIS A 451 -12.35 -0.31 2.00
C HIS A 451 -12.50 1.01 2.79
N VAL A 452 -13.73 1.53 2.87
CA VAL A 452 -14.03 2.77 3.62
C VAL A 452 -13.75 2.61 5.12
N ASN A 453 -14.02 1.43 5.68
CA ASN A 453 -13.72 1.15 7.08
C ASN A 453 -12.20 1.08 7.33
N HIS A 454 -11.44 0.50 6.39
CA HIS A 454 -9.98 0.51 6.46
C HIS A 454 -9.43 1.94 6.44
N VAL A 455 -9.78 2.73 5.44
CA VAL A 455 -9.34 4.14 5.33
C VAL A 455 -9.70 4.95 6.58
N ALA A 456 -10.96 4.89 7.02
CA ALA A 456 -11.43 5.63 8.18
C ALA A 456 -10.70 5.27 9.48
N THR A 457 -10.30 4.02 9.65
CA THR A 457 -9.60 3.54 10.85
C THR A 457 -8.09 3.80 10.81
N GLN A 458 -7.48 3.78 9.62
CA GLN A 458 -6.06 4.00 9.40
C GLN A 458 -5.68 5.47 9.49
N LEU A 459 -6.51 6.36 8.95
CA LEU A 459 -6.22 7.78 8.79
C LEU A 459 -5.73 8.48 10.08
N PRO A 460 -6.34 8.31 11.27
CA PRO A 460 -5.81 8.91 12.49
C PRO A 460 -4.40 8.43 12.88
N TYR A 461 -4.06 7.18 12.57
CA TYR A 461 -2.75 6.61 12.83
C TYR A 461 -1.70 7.21 11.89
N ALA A 462 -1.99 7.19 10.59
CA ALA A 462 -1.12 7.75 9.56
C ALA A 462 -0.88 9.26 9.77
N ILE A 463 -1.92 10.05 10.07
CA ILE A 463 -1.79 11.48 10.39
C ILE A 463 -0.90 11.70 11.63
N THR A 464 -1.04 10.88 12.67
CA THR A 464 -0.18 11.00 13.86
C THR A 464 1.29 10.82 13.48
N VAL A 465 1.62 9.78 12.72
CA VAL A 465 2.99 9.54 12.27
C VAL A 465 3.45 10.61 11.28
N ALA A 466 2.57 11.09 10.39
CA ALA A 466 2.87 12.18 9.46
C ALA A 466 3.28 13.47 10.17
N CYS A 467 2.53 13.87 11.21
CA CYS A 467 2.86 15.06 12.01
C CYS A 467 4.23 14.92 12.70
N LEU A 468 4.53 13.74 13.23
CA LEU A 468 5.82 13.47 13.86
C LEU A 468 6.95 13.45 12.83
N SER A 469 6.72 12.85 11.67
CA SER A 469 7.69 12.83 10.57
C SER A 469 7.96 14.23 10.03
N PHE A 470 6.93 15.06 9.90
CA PHE A 470 7.10 16.47 9.51
C PHE A 470 8.04 17.20 10.47
N VAL A 471 7.84 17.05 11.78
CA VAL A 471 8.74 17.64 12.79
C VAL A 471 10.16 17.12 12.61
N CYS A 472 10.34 15.81 12.34
CA CYS A 472 11.67 15.24 12.09
C CYS A 472 12.32 15.80 10.82
N PHE A 473 11.55 16.03 9.72
CA PHE A 473 12.09 16.68 8.51
C PHE A 473 12.47 18.13 8.72
N VAL A 474 11.69 18.88 9.52
CA VAL A 474 12.09 20.23 9.95
C VAL A 474 13.43 20.17 10.70
N LEU A 475 13.55 19.30 11.68
CA LEU A 475 14.80 19.15 12.44
C LEU A 475 15.96 18.70 11.56
N ALA A 476 15.72 17.76 10.63
CA ALA A 476 16.75 17.23 9.74
C ALA A 476 17.28 18.29 8.77
N GLY A 477 16.46 19.24 8.33
CA GLY A 477 16.91 20.36 7.51
C GLY A 477 17.97 21.24 8.22
N PHE A 478 17.89 21.38 9.53
CA PHE A 478 18.84 22.18 10.31
C PHE A 478 19.98 21.35 10.93
N ILE A 479 19.69 20.16 11.46
CA ILE A 479 20.67 19.34 12.19
C ILE A 479 21.48 18.46 11.25
N GLN A 480 20.91 18.02 10.14
CA GLN A 480 21.51 17.16 9.10
C GLN A 480 22.15 15.87 9.65
N ASN A 481 21.69 15.38 10.78
CA ASN A 481 22.15 14.16 11.44
C ASN A 481 20.97 13.22 11.68
N TRP A 482 20.92 12.13 10.89
CA TRP A 482 19.81 11.19 10.94
C TRP A 482 19.64 10.51 12.31
N VAL A 483 20.75 10.20 13.01
CA VAL A 483 20.70 9.52 14.32
C VAL A 483 19.98 10.39 15.34
N VAL A 484 20.35 11.67 15.42
CA VAL A 484 19.73 12.63 16.34
C VAL A 484 18.27 12.85 16.01
N CYS A 485 17.96 13.10 14.73
CA CYS A 485 16.58 13.34 14.29
C CYS A 485 15.68 12.11 14.49
N LEU A 486 16.18 10.92 14.17
CA LEU A 486 15.44 9.67 14.39
C LEU A 486 15.25 9.39 15.88
N ALA A 487 16.26 9.59 16.71
CA ALA A 487 16.14 9.41 18.17
C ALA A 487 15.07 10.33 18.76
N ILE A 488 15.04 11.60 18.35
CA ILE A 488 13.99 12.55 18.74
C ILE A 488 12.63 12.06 18.24
N GLY A 489 12.53 11.63 16.98
CA GLY A 489 11.31 11.09 16.40
C GLY A 489 10.76 9.88 17.16
N VAL A 490 11.63 8.94 17.56
CA VAL A 490 11.25 7.78 18.38
C VAL A 490 10.70 8.21 19.73
N VAL A 491 11.40 9.12 20.43
CA VAL A 491 10.95 9.64 21.73
C VAL A 491 9.60 10.36 21.60
N LEU A 492 9.44 11.18 20.57
CA LEU A 492 8.18 11.88 20.29
C LEU A 492 7.06 10.89 19.99
N THR A 493 7.32 9.85 19.18
CA THR A 493 6.32 8.83 18.83
C THR A 493 5.84 8.07 20.06
N VAL A 494 6.77 7.57 20.86
CA VAL A 494 6.45 6.85 22.09
C VAL A 494 5.74 7.77 23.08
N GLY A 495 6.24 8.99 23.30
CA GLY A 495 5.63 9.99 24.19
C GLY A 495 4.21 10.38 23.76
N THR A 496 3.99 10.59 22.47
CA THR A 496 2.65 10.90 21.91
C THR A 496 1.67 9.76 22.15
N LEU A 497 2.07 8.50 21.93
CA LEU A 497 1.22 7.35 22.20
C LEU A 497 0.88 7.19 23.69
N PHE A 498 1.84 7.45 24.60
CA PHE A 498 1.56 7.48 26.04
C PHE A 498 0.59 8.61 26.40
N ALA A 499 0.75 9.80 25.84
CA ALA A 499 -0.17 10.91 26.05
C ALA A 499 -1.59 10.59 25.57
N ILE A 500 -1.75 10.08 24.34
CA ILE A 500 -3.05 9.67 23.79
C ILE A 500 -3.69 8.59 24.68
N ARG A 501 -2.93 7.57 25.10
CA ARG A 501 -3.43 6.52 25.99
C ARG A 501 -3.96 7.10 27.31
N ASN A 502 -3.26 8.03 27.92
CA ASN A 502 -3.69 8.65 29.17
C ASN A 502 -4.97 9.48 28.99
N VAL A 503 -5.08 10.24 27.91
CA VAL A 503 -6.29 11.01 27.57
C VAL A 503 -7.49 10.09 27.35
N GLU A 504 -7.31 9.00 26.60
CA GLU A 504 -8.37 8.01 26.36
C GLU A 504 -8.79 7.28 27.66
N ALA A 505 -7.84 6.98 28.55
CA ALA A 505 -8.14 6.39 29.85
C ALA A 505 -8.92 7.36 30.77
N GLN A 506 -8.61 8.67 30.72
CA GLN A 506 -9.38 9.68 31.45
C GLN A 506 -10.80 9.81 30.90
N LYS A 507 -10.99 9.88 29.58
CA LYS A 507 -12.33 9.95 28.95
C LYS A 507 -13.20 8.76 29.31
N ALA A 508 -12.63 7.55 29.48
CA ALA A 508 -13.37 6.37 29.91
C ALA A 508 -13.89 6.51 31.36
N ARG A 509 -13.08 7.09 32.27
CA ARG A 509 -13.45 7.31 33.67
C ARG A 509 -14.54 8.38 33.89
N PHE A 510 -14.74 9.28 32.93
CA PHE A 510 -15.80 10.32 32.99
C PHE A 510 -17.12 9.88 32.34
N LYS A 511 -17.16 8.67 31.73
CA LYS A 511 -18.38 8.10 31.11
C LYS A 511 -19.06 7.04 32.00
N ASP A 512 -18.37 6.56 33.01
CA ASP A 512 -18.88 5.74 34.12
C ASP A 512 -19.29 6.66 35.29
#